data_6e27b90db8e7c8a57a9822dc4af6a4f4
#
_entry.id   6e27b90db8e7c8a57a9822dc4af6a4f4
#
_cell.length_a   1.000
_cell.length_b   1.000
_cell.length_c   1.000
_cell.angle_alpha   90.00
_cell.angle_beta   90.00
_cell.angle_gamma   90.00
#
_symmetry.space_group_name_H-M   'P 1'
#
loop_
_entity.id
_entity.type
_entity.pdbx_description
1 polymer ?
#
loop_
_entity_poly.entity_id
_entity_poly.type
_entity_poly.pdbx_seq_one_letter_code
_entity_poly.pdbx_strand_id
1 'polypeptide(L)'
;EENPLEGDALIVDECSMIDIILMYNLMKAIPKHMRLVLVGDIDQLPSVGAGNVLRDIIDSEKIPVVRLTRIFRQAQSSRIVMSAHSINQGYYPDTSNGKQTDFFFIKNEDPEQVAAEIVNLVKYRLPKAYSQPLSNIQVLTPMQRSVVGAAHLNLMLQQAINTSTLGISRGGTTYK
;
A
#
# COMPACT_ATOMS: atom_id res chain seq x y z
N GLU A 1 -31.16 -7.24 -1.81
CA GLU A 1 -31.54 -7.68 -0.45
C GLU A 1 -31.91 -9.17 -0.39
N GLU A 2 -31.55 -9.93 -1.42
CA GLU A 2 -31.84 -11.37 -1.45
C GLU A 2 -30.94 -12.18 -0.51
N ASN A 3 -29.75 -11.65 -0.15
CA ASN A 3 -28.81 -12.27 0.80
C ASN A 3 -28.21 -11.20 1.74
N PRO A 4 -28.90 -10.78 2.79
CA PRO A 4 -28.33 -9.87 3.78
C PRO A 4 -27.17 -10.55 4.53
N LEU A 5 -26.25 -9.74 5.06
CA LEU A 5 -25.19 -10.25 5.94
C LEU A 5 -25.80 -10.80 7.23
N GLU A 6 -25.23 -11.87 7.75
CA GLU A 6 -25.62 -12.48 9.02
C GLU A 6 -24.63 -12.11 10.11
N GLY A 7 -25.17 -11.81 11.32
CA GLY A 7 -24.37 -11.46 12.50
C GLY A 7 -24.93 -10.29 13.26
N ASP A 8 -24.34 -10.01 14.42
CA ASP A 8 -24.74 -8.92 15.32
C ASP A 8 -23.87 -7.67 15.15
N ALA A 9 -22.65 -7.84 14.62
CA ALA A 9 -21.71 -6.76 14.36
C ALA A 9 -20.87 -7.05 13.11
N LEU A 10 -20.57 -6.01 12.35
CA LEU A 10 -19.68 -6.02 11.22
C LEU A 10 -18.53 -5.04 11.47
N ILE A 11 -17.30 -5.52 11.38
CA ILE A 11 -16.10 -4.69 11.41
C ILE A 11 -15.54 -4.68 10.01
N VAL A 12 -15.40 -3.49 9.43
CA VAL A 12 -14.82 -3.28 8.09
C VAL A 12 -13.50 -2.56 8.29
N ASP A 13 -12.42 -3.21 7.86
CA ASP A 13 -11.08 -2.64 7.90
C ASP A 13 -10.70 -2.02 6.55
N GLU A 14 -9.66 -1.18 6.51
CA GLU A 14 -9.16 -0.47 5.32
C GLU A 14 -10.25 0.39 4.64
N CYS A 15 -11.11 1.03 5.45
CA CYS A 15 -12.24 1.81 4.94
C CYS A 15 -11.84 3.07 4.16
N SER A 16 -10.58 3.52 4.21
CA SER A 16 -10.05 4.58 3.35
C SER A 16 -10.17 4.25 1.87
N MET A 17 -10.20 2.96 1.51
CA MET A 17 -10.29 2.47 0.14
C MET A 17 -11.73 2.24 -0.35
N ILE A 18 -12.73 2.51 0.49
CA ILE A 18 -14.15 2.33 0.12
C ILE A 18 -14.66 3.56 -0.62
N ASP A 19 -15.11 3.34 -1.86
CA ASP A 19 -15.81 4.36 -2.64
C ASP A 19 -17.31 4.40 -2.32
N ILE A 20 -18.02 5.37 -2.90
CA ILE A 20 -19.45 5.59 -2.62
C ILE A 20 -20.32 4.42 -3.11
N ILE A 21 -19.93 3.76 -4.21
CA ILE A 21 -20.69 2.64 -4.78
C ILE A 21 -20.58 1.41 -3.89
N LEU A 22 -19.35 1.12 -3.44
CA LEU A 22 -19.09 0.01 -2.53
C LEU A 22 -19.79 0.23 -1.19
N MET A 23 -19.71 1.45 -0.62
CA MET A 23 -20.43 1.78 0.61
C MET A 23 -21.94 1.66 0.45
N TYR A 24 -22.50 2.12 -0.64
CA TYR A 24 -23.93 1.97 -0.92
C TYR A 24 -24.38 0.50 -0.94
N ASN A 25 -23.60 -0.37 -1.61
CA ASN A 25 -23.92 -1.80 -1.66
C ASN A 25 -23.73 -2.46 -0.28
N LEU A 26 -22.70 -2.07 0.46
CA LEU A 26 -22.47 -2.54 1.83
C LEU A 26 -23.68 -2.19 2.73
N MET A 27 -24.11 -0.93 2.69
CA MET A 27 -25.25 -0.47 3.50
C MET A 27 -26.56 -1.17 3.14
N LYS A 28 -26.76 -1.61 1.90
CA LYS A 28 -27.89 -2.42 1.51
C LYS A 28 -27.85 -3.84 2.07
N ALA A 29 -26.65 -4.40 2.22
CA ALA A 29 -26.46 -5.76 2.70
C ALA A 29 -26.51 -5.87 4.26
N ILE A 30 -26.35 -4.76 4.97
CA ILE A 30 -26.32 -4.73 6.44
C ILE A 30 -27.76 -4.67 7.00
N PRO A 31 -28.19 -5.64 7.83
CA PRO A 31 -29.48 -5.60 8.52
C PRO A 31 -29.51 -4.44 9.54
N LYS A 32 -30.70 -3.90 9.79
CA LYS A 32 -30.89 -2.74 10.70
C LYS A 32 -30.41 -2.96 12.14
N HIS A 33 -30.39 -4.20 12.60
CA HIS A 33 -29.96 -4.55 13.97
C HIS A 33 -28.43 -4.69 14.10
N MET A 34 -27.72 -4.84 12.97
CA MET A 34 -26.28 -5.09 12.97
C MET A 34 -25.51 -3.81 13.30
N ARG A 35 -24.56 -3.90 14.22
CA ARG A 35 -23.62 -2.81 14.52
C ARG A 35 -22.54 -2.75 13.48
N LEU A 36 -22.25 -1.54 12.98
CA LEU A 36 -21.18 -1.31 12.01
C LEU A 36 -20.03 -0.58 12.67
N VAL A 37 -18.82 -1.11 12.53
CA VAL A 37 -17.57 -0.47 12.93
C VAL A 37 -16.71 -0.31 11.67
N LEU A 38 -16.35 0.93 11.34
CA LEU A 38 -15.46 1.25 10.24
C LEU A 38 -14.07 1.56 10.80
N VAL A 39 -13.05 0.88 10.30
CA VAL A 39 -11.66 1.08 10.67
C VAL A 39 -10.88 1.49 9.43
N GLY A 40 -10.01 2.49 9.52
CA GLY A 40 -9.22 2.93 8.39
C GLY A 40 -8.36 4.14 8.72
N ASP A 41 -7.51 4.50 7.79
CA ASP A 41 -6.57 5.61 7.91
C ASP A 41 -6.88 6.66 6.83
N ILE A 42 -7.39 7.81 7.25
CA ILE A 42 -7.75 8.92 6.34
C ILE A 42 -6.55 9.59 5.68
N ASP A 43 -5.35 9.32 6.18
CA ASP A 43 -4.10 9.88 5.67
C ASP A 43 -3.44 8.95 4.63
N GLN A 44 -3.96 7.72 4.47
CA GLN A 44 -3.58 6.82 3.38
C GLN A 44 -4.25 7.22 2.06
N LEU A 45 -3.85 6.56 0.97
CA LEU A 45 -4.42 6.80 -0.35
C LEU A 45 -5.94 6.54 -0.34
N PRO A 46 -6.73 7.46 -0.91
CA PRO A 46 -8.18 7.29 -1.00
C PRO A 46 -8.55 6.19 -2.00
N SER A 47 -9.85 5.87 -2.06
CA SER A 47 -10.40 4.96 -3.06
C SER A 47 -10.09 5.42 -4.49
N VAL A 48 -9.94 4.47 -5.41
CA VAL A 48 -9.81 4.76 -6.85
C VAL A 48 -11.16 5.22 -7.45
N GLY A 49 -12.26 4.71 -6.90
CA GLY A 49 -13.62 5.13 -7.25
C GLY A 49 -14.00 6.48 -6.63
N ALA A 50 -15.14 7.01 -7.05
CA ALA A 50 -15.62 8.32 -6.61
C ALA A 50 -16.02 8.33 -5.12
N GLY A 51 -15.68 9.42 -4.42
CA GLY A 51 -16.04 9.68 -3.02
C GLY A 51 -14.91 9.39 -2.03
N ASN A 52 -14.91 10.12 -0.92
CA ASN A 52 -14.00 9.93 0.21
C ASN A 52 -14.80 9.59 1.46
N VAL A 53 -15.46 8.42 1.39
CA VAL A 53 -16.54 8.06 2.31
C VAL A 53 -16.13 8.09 3.77
N LEU A 54 -14.96 7.51 4.13
CA LEU A 54 -14.50 7.49 5.52
C LEU A 54 -14.26 8.91 6.05
N ARG A 55 -13.62 9.77 5.26
CA ARG A 55 -13.36 11.17 5.62
C ARG A 55 -14.67 11.93 5.77
N ASP A 56 -15.58 11.80 4.82
CA ASP A 56 -16.88 12.49 4.82
C ASP A 56 -17.72 12.08 6.05
N ILE A 57 -17.68 10.80 6.43
CA ILE A 57 -18.35 10.31 7.64
C ILE A 57 -17.73 10.95 8.89
N ILE A 58 -16.42 11.00 8.99
CA ILE A 58 -15.71 11.60 10.12
C ILE A 58 -16.00 13.11 10.21
N ASP A 59 -15.91 13.82 9.08
CA ASP A 59 -16.11 15.27 9.02
C ASP A 59 -17.59 15.67 9.24
N SER A 60 -18.53 14.74 9.05
CA SER A 60 -19.94 14.98 9.36
C SER A 60 -20.23 15.16 10.86
N GLU A 61 -19.36 14.66 11.74
CA GLU A 61 -19.51 14.63 13.20
C GLU A 61 -20.82 13.98 13.69
N LYS A 62 -21.47 13.17 12.83
CA LYS A 62 -22.75 12.52 13.17
C LYS A 62 -22.59 11.15 13.81
N ILE A 63 -21.40 10.58 13.69
CA ILE A 63 -21.09 9.23 14.19
C ILE A 63 -19.93 9.34 15.19
N PRO A 64 -19.94 8.59 16.30
CA PRO A 64 -18.83 8.55 17.23
C PRO A 64 -17.53 8.13 16.55
N VAL A 65 -16.46 8.89 16.76
CA VAL A 65 -15.13 8.66 16.14
C VAL A 65 -14.09 8.51 17.24
N VAL A 66 -13.28 7.47 17.15
CA VAL A 66 -12.08 7.28 17.96
C VAL A 66 -10.86 7.45 17.09
N ARG A 67 -10.00 8.41 17.39
CA ARG A 67 -8.74 8.66 16.66
C ARG A 67 -7.56 8.10 17.44
N LEU A 68 -6.77 7.25 16.78
CA LEU A 68 -5.53 6.72 17.32
C LEU A 68 -4.39 7.67 16.91
N THR A 69 -3.93 8.49 17.84
CA THR A 69 -2.90 9.53 17.56
C THR A 69 -1.54 9.22 18.19
N ARG A 70 -1.44 8.14 18.96
CA ARG A 70 -0.24 7.84 19.74
C ARG A 70 0.70 6.92 18.95
N ILE A 71 1.88 7.42 18.61
CA ILE A 71 2.96 6.61 18.07
C ILE A 71 3.65 5.89 19.24
N PHE A 72 3.71 4.57 19.20
CA PHE A 72 4.43 3.81 20.22
C PHE A 72 5.92 4.16 20.22
N ARG A 73 6.51 4.18 21.42
CA ARG A 73 7.91 4.55 21.63
C ARG A 73 8.90 3.77 20.74
N GLN A 74 8.64 2.50 20.46
CA GLN A 74 9.44 1.67 19.57
C GLN A 74 9.41 2.15 18.11
N ALA A 75 8.28 2.71 17.66
CA ALA A 75 8.13 3.24 16.30
C ALA A 75 8.78 4.62 16.12
N GLN A 76 9.05 5.35 17.20
CA GLN A 76 9.72 6.66 17.15
C GLN A 76 11.19 6.57 16.72
N SER A 77 11.83 5.41 16.87
CA SER A 77 13.19 5.16 16.37
C SER A 77 13.24 4.78 14.89
N SER A 78 12.08 4.46 14.28
CA SER A 78 11.98 4.13 12.85
C SER A 78 11.94 5.40 12.02
N ARG A 79 12.89 5.54 11.10
CA ARG A 79 12.89 6.65 10.14
C ARG A 79 11.78 6.50 9.08
N ILE A 80 11.34 5.29 8.78
CA ILE A 80 10.16 5.07 7.92
C ILE A 80 8.95 5.73 8.55
N VAL A 81 8.68 5.44 9.83
CA VAL A 81 7.52 5.99 10.55
C VAL A 81 7.61 7.51 10.65
N MET A 82 8.77 8.05 11.06
CA MET A 82 8.98 9.48 11.19
C MET A 82 8.86 10.20 9.84
N SER A 83 9.39 9.60 8.76
CA SER A 83 9.26 10.15 7.41
C SER A 83 7.80 10.18 6.94
N ALA A 84 7.04 9.13 7.20
CA ALA A 84 5.60 9.08 6.88
C ALA A 84 4.84 10.21 7.58
N HIS A 85 5.10 10.45 8.87
CA HIS A 85 4.50 11.56 9.61
C HIS A 85 4.90 12.93 9.05
N SER A 86 6.17 13.13 8.70
CA SER A 86 6.63 14.38 8.08
C SER A 86 5.90 14.64 6.76
N ILE A 87 5.80 13.63 5.91
CA ILE A 87 5.09 13.72 4.63
C ILE A 87 3.61 14.07 4.85
N ASN A 88 2.96 13.42 5.81
CA ASN A 88 1.56 13.68 6.13
C ASN A 88 1.31 15.11 6.62
N GLN A 89 2.30 15.72 7.29
CA GLN A 89 2.28 17.12 7.72
C GLN A 89 2.71 18.11 6.63
N GLY A 90 3.02 17.62 5.43
CA GLY A 90 3.47 18.46 4.30
C GLY A 90 4.96 18.79 4.32
N TYR A 91 5.76 18.13 5.15
CA TYR A 91 7.21 18.32 5.21
C TYR A 91 7.95 17.27 4.38
N TYR A 92 9.14 17.62 3.91
CA TYR A 92 10.02 16.64 3.27
C TYR A 92 10.59 15.68 4.31
N PRO A 93 10.67 14.37 3.97
CA PRO A 93 11.33 13.40 4.84
C PRO A 93 12.84 13.63 4.86
N ASP A 94 13.50 13.18 5.93
CA ASP A 94 14.95 13.16 5.96
C ASP A 94 15.48 12.07 5.00
N THR A 95 16.11 12.50 3.91
CA THR A 95 16.67 11.64 2.85
C THR A 95 18.16 11.32 3.07
N SER A 96 18.76 11.71 4.18
CA SER A 96 20.15 11.36 4.49
C SER A 96 20.27 9.85 4.76
N ASN A 97 21.24 9.21 4.12
CA ASN A 97 21.51 7.78 4.30
C ASN A 97 22.49 7.58 5.46
N GLY A 98 22.03 6.99 6.57
CA GLY A 98 22.83 6.67 7.75
C GLY A 98 23.14 5.19 7.86
N LYS A 99 24.13 4.84 8.71
CA LYS A 99 24.51 3.43 8.94
C LYS A 99 23.46 2.63 9.73
N GLN A 100 22.64 3.31 10.53
CA GLN A 100 21.61 2.71 11.39
C GLN A 100 20.24 3.30 11.04
N THR A 101 19.80 3.14 9.79
CA THR A 101 18.48 3.60 9.32
C THR A 101 17.74 2.45 8.69
N ASP A 102 16.42 2.48 8.82
CA ASP A 102 15.48 1.60 8.12
C ASP A 102 14.89 2.27 6.86
N PHE A 103 15.22 3.56 6.63
CA PHE A 103 14.78 4.34 5.48
C PHE A 103 15.99 4.79 4.66
N PHE A 104 16.01 4.45 3.36
CA PHE A 104 17.08 4.82 2.43
C PHE A 104 16.49 5.54 1.22
N PHE A 105 17.15 6.60 0.80
CA PHE A 105 16.78 7.35 -0.38
C PHE A 105 17.90 7.29 -1.42
N ILE A 106 17.58 6.82 -2.63
CA ILE A 106 18.51 6.79 -3.76
C ILE A 106 17.98 7.78 -4.79
N LYS A 107 18.70 8.90 -4.95
CA LYS A 107 18.35 9.91 -5.94
C LYS A 107 18.82 9.45 -7.33
N ASN A 108 17.89 9.32 -8.27
CA ASN A 108 18.17 9.11 -9.67
C ASN A 108 17.03 9.72 -10.50
N GLU A 109 17.38 10.45 -11.56
CA GLU A 109 16.40 11.14 -12.43
C GLU A 109 16.21 10.43 -13.77
N ASP A 110 17.05 9.44 -14.09
CA ASP A 110 16.97 8.64 -15.31
C ASP A 110 16.10 7.38 -15.07
N PRO A 111 14.93 7.26 -15.70
CA PRO A 111 14.02 6.14 -15.50
C PRO A 111 14.62 4.76 -15.83
N GLU A 112 15.48 4.68 -16.85
CA GLU A 112 16.14 3.42 -17.23
C GLU A 112 17.13 2.97 -16.16
N GLN A 113 17.92 3.91 -15.61
CA GLN A 113 18.81 3.63 -14.51
C GLN A 113 18.07 3.28 -13.22
N VAL A 114 16.93 3.94 -12.95
CA VAL A 114 16.07 3.59 -11.79
C VAL A 114 15.57 2.17 -11.93
N ALA A 115 15.07 1.76 -13.09
CA ALA A 115 14.59 0.39 -13.32
C ALA A 115 15.71 -0.65 -13.13
N ALA A 116 16.91 -0.37 -13.70
CA ALA A 116 18.07 -1.24 -13.52
C ALA A 116 18.52 -1.33 -12.05
N GLU A 117 18.52 -0.22 -11.32
CA GLU A 117 18.88 -0.20 -9.90
C GLU A 117 17.86 -0.96 -9.04
N ILE A 118 16.56 -0.86 -9.34
CA ILE A 118 15.53 -1.66 -8.67
C ILE A 118 15.81 -3.16 -8.82
N VAL A 119 16.13 -3.61 -10.04
CA VAL A 119 16.47 -5.04 -10.29
C VAL A 119 17.72 -5.44 -9.51
N ASN A 120 18.75 -4.61 -9.49
CA ASN A 120 19.99 -4.85 -8.75
C ASN A 120 19.74 -4.93 -7.23
N LEU A 121 18.93 -4.00 -6.69
CA LEU A 121 18.54 -3.99 -5.29
C LEU A 121 17.82 -5.28 -4.91
N VAL A 122 16.78 -5.66 -5.65
CA VAL A 122 15.96 -6.83 -5.35
C VAL A 122 16.76 -8.12 -5.49
N LYS A 123 17.53 -8.26 -6.58
CA LYS A 123 18.22 -9.51 -6.88
C LYS A 123 19.45 -9.77 -6.00
N TYR A 124 20.20 -8.72 -5.68
CA TYR A 124 21.53 -8.88 -5.07
C TYR A 124 21.70 -8.15 -3.73
N ARG A 125 21.39 -6.85 -3.69
CA ARG A 125 21.79 -6.02 -2.55
C ARG A 125 20.95 -6.27 -1.31
N LEU A 126 19.62 -6.25 -1.43
CA LEU A 126 18.71 -6.41 -0.29
C LEU A 126 18.77 -7.83 0.31
N PRO A 127 18.73 -8.91 -0.48
CA PRO A 127 18.88 -10.26 0.08
C PRO A 127 20.16 -10.43 0.88
N LYS A 128 21.28 -9.89 0.36
CA LYS A 128 22.58 -9.95 1.03
C LYS A 128 22.64 -9.08 2.28
N ALA A 129 22.12 -7.84 2.20
CA ALA A 129 22.20 -6.88 3.30
C ALA A 129 21.34 -7.29 4.51
N TYR A 130 20.18 -7.88 4.25
CA TYR A 130 19.20 -8.21 5.29
C TYR A 130 19.06 -9.71 5.56
N SER A 131 19.80 -10.56 4.85
CA SER A 131 19.68 -12.03 4.93
C SER A 131 18.23 -12.49 4.74
N GLN A 132 17.51 -11.86 3.82
CA GLN A 132 16.11 -12.15 3.53
C GLN A 132 15.95 -12.83 2.16
N PRO A 133 15.04 -13.81 2.03
CA PRO A 133 14.72 -14.38 0.74
C PRO A 133 14.01 -13.35 -0.17
N LEU A 134 14.11 -13.56 -1.48
CA LEU A 134 13.47 -12.69 -2.48
C LEU A 134 11.96 -12.54 -2.29
N SER A 135 11.31 -13.61 -1.77
CA SER A 135 9.87 -13.60 -1.49
C SER A 135 9.43 -12.56 -0.43
N ASN A 136 10.37 -12.08 0.38
CA ASN A 136 10.11 -11.08 1.42
C ASN A 136 10.38 -9.65 0.94
N ILE A 137 10.74 -9.46 -0.33
CA ILE A 137 11.04 -8.16 -0.91
C ILE A 137 9.92 -7.79 -1.87
N GLN A 138 9.30 -6.63 -1.64
CA GLN A 138 8.24 -6.12 -2.49
C GLN A 138 8.63 -4.78 -3.10
N VAL A 139 8.37 -4.62 -4.40
CA VAL A 139 8.54 -3.37 -5.12
C VAL A 139 7.19 -2.69 -5.27
N LEU A 140 7.10 -1.43 -4.85
CA LEU A 140 5.92 -0.60 -5.04
C LEU A 140 6.24 0.50 -6.04
N THR A 141 5.32 0.75 -6.95
CA THR A 141 5.40 1.83 -7.94
C THR A 141 4.03 2.47 -8.12
N PRO A 142 3.95 3.80 -8.27
CA PRO A 142 2.67 4.50 -8.42
C PRO A 142 2.06 4.36 -9.82
N MET A 143 2.80 3.81 -10.79
CA MET A 143 2.37 3.75 -12.20
C MET A 143 2.25 2.33 -12.72
N GLN A 144 1.22 2.08 -13.52
CA GLN A 144 1.06 0.79 -14.19
C GLN A 144 1.91 0.69 -15.46
N ARG A 145 1.97 1.78 -16.23
CA ARG A 145 2.68 1.86 -17.51
C ARG A 145 3.78 2.90 -17.41
N SER A 146 4.94 2.60 -17.82
CA SER A 146 6.15 3.40 -18.03
C SER A 146 7.38 2.51 -17.86
N VAL A 147 8.58 3.04 -18.06
CA VAL A 147 9.85 2.34 -17.79
C VAL A 147 9.92 1.85 -16.33
N VAL A 148 9.45 2.67 -15.37
CA VAL A 148 9.40 2.32 -13.94
C VAL A 148 7.99 1.89 -13.49
N GLY A 149 7.11 1.57 -14.42
CA GLY A 149 5.75 1.09 -14.14
C GLY A 149 5.73 -0.40 -13.80
N ALA A 150 4.67 -0.82 -13.10
CA ALA A 150 4.52 -2.20 -12.60
C ALA A 150 4.65 -3.26 -13.70
N ALA A 151 4.07 -3.02 -14.88
CA ALA A 151 4.12 -3.97 -15.99
C ALA A 151 5.56 -4.22 -16.47
N HIS A 152 6.35 -3.15 -16.65
CA HIS A 152 7.73 -3.26 -17.12
C HIS A 152 8.66 -3.82 -16.04
N LEU A 153 8.54 -3.32 -14.80
CA LEU A 153 9.35 -3.81 -13.68
C LEU A 153 9.09 -5.29 -13.38
N ASN A 154 7.84 -5.75 -13.47
CA ASN A 154 7.53 -7.17 -13.33
C ASN A 154 8.21 -8.03 -14.38
N LEU A 155 8.23 -7.57 -15.64
CA LEU A 155 8.93 -8.28 -16.72
C LEU A 155 10.44 -8.36 -16.45
N MET A 156 11.07 -7.23 -16.10
CA MET A 156 12.51 -7.18 -15.80
C MET A 156 12.89 -8.05 -14.60
N LEU A 157 12.11 -7.96 -13.52
CA LEU A 157 12.33 -8.76 -12.30
C LEU A 157 12.12 -10.24 -12.58
N GLN A 158 11.07 -10.62 -13.31
CA GLN A 158 10.84 -12.01 -13.71
C GLN A 158 12.02 -12.56 -14.52
N GLN A 159 12.52 -11.83 -15.51
CA GLN A 159 13.66 -12.23 -16.31
C GLN A 159 14.95 -12.35 -15.49
N ALA A 160 15.13 -11.42 -14.54
CA ALA A 160 16.36 -11.39 -13.74
C ALA A 160 16.40 -12.46 -12.63
N ILE A 161 15.26 -12.81 -12.06
CA ILE A 161 15.17 -13.64 -10.86
C ILE A 161 14.71 -15.06 -11.16
N ASN A 162 13.72 -15.21 -12.05
CA ASN A 162 13.14 -16.50 -12.34
C ASN A 162 13.82 -17.16 -13.54
N THR A 163 14.64 -18.15 -13.27
CA THR A 163 15.39 -18.93 -14.28
C THR A 163 14.57 -20.09 -14.87
N SER A 164 13.31 -20.30 -14.43
CA SER A 164 12.46 -21.36 -14.96
C SER A 164 12.21 -21.16 -16.47
N THR A 165 12.28 -22.25 -17.22
CA THR A 165 11.87 -22.30 -18.62
C THR A 165 10.38 -22.58 -18.79
N LEU A 166 9.72 -23.06 -17.71
CA LEU A 166 8.28 -23.33 -17.70
C LEU A 166 7.52 -22.04 -17.38
N GLY A 167 6.49 -21.75 -18.16
CA GLY A 167 5.63 -20.60 -17.93
C GLY A 167 4.23 -20.85 -18.49
N ILE A 168 3.26 -20.12 -17.93
CA ILE A 168 1.87 -20.13 -18.40
C ILE A 168 1.61 -18.78 -19.06
N SER A 169 1.16 -18.80 -20.31
CA SER A 169 0.77 -17.58 -21.03
C SER A 169 -0.73 -17.35 -20.90
N ARG A 170 -1.11 -16.15 -20.44
CA ARG A 170 -2.49 -15.72 -20.35
C ARG A 170 -2.62 -14.24 -20.73
N GLY A 171 -3.52 -13.91 -21.65
CA GLY A 171 -3.78 -12.53 -22.06
C GLY A 171 -2.55 -11.78 -22.61
N GLY A 172 -1.63 -12.50 -23.31
CA GLY A 172 -0.41 -11.91 -23.87
C GLY A 172 0.74 -11.73 -22.85
N THR A 173 0.55 -12.12 -21.60
CA THR A 173 1.57 -12.10 -20.56
C THR A 173 2.02 -13.54 -20.23
N THR A 174 3.32 -13.75 -20.14
CA THR A 174 3.90 -15.04 -19.71
C THR A 174 4.30 -14.94 -18.24
N TYR A 175 3.70 -15.79 -17.44
CA TYR A 175 4.03 -15.98 -16.02
C TYR A 175 4.95 -17.18 -15.90
N LYS A 176 6.08 -17.01 -15.26
CA LYS A 176 7.06 -18.06 -15.02
C LYS A 176 7.13 -18.42 -13.56
#